data_d395866d42caba9827ad32029542a5dd
#
_entry.id   d395866d42caba9827ad32029542a5dd
#
_cell.length_a   1.000
_cell.length_b   1.000
_cell.length_c   1.000
_cell.angle_alpha   90.00
_cell.angle_beta   90.00
_cell.angle_gamma   90.00
#
_symmetry.space_group_name_H-M   'P 1'
#
loop_
_entity.id
_entity.type
_entity.pdbx_description
1 polymer ?
#
loop_
_entity_poly.entity_id
_entity_poly.type
_entity_poly.pdbx_seq_one_letter_code
_entity_poly.pdbx_strand_id
1 'polypeptide(L)'
;MDALLPIWFTKRDTARSVRQRIGAVAKWAVAQGHRPDNPAGNALSAALPNNAGPRRHQRALPHAEVGAALARVRDLDAFAGTVLALEFLVLTTARSGEVRNACWEEFDLEGAVWTFPAERMNAKREHRVPLLPRALAVLDEARRLPPGAGTVFPTPTGRTQLHPYMARLLHELDTDAVPHGFRSSFRDWAAECTDAPREVCELALDHVNPDRVEAAYRLSDLFERRRVLMNDWAAYVA
;
A
#
# COMPACT_ATOMS: atom_id res chain seq x y z
N MET A 1 -6.72 24.30 -20.77
CA MET A 1 -6.45 23.15 -21.66
C MET A 1 -4.94 22.97 -21.85
N ASP A 2 -4.23 24.03 -22.14
CA ASP A 2 -2.79 24.03 -22.48
C ASP A 2 -1.88 23.40 -21.42
N ALA A 3 -2.20 23.57 -20.13
CA ALA A 3 -1.42 22.95 -19.04
C ALA A 3 -1.58 21.42 -18.94
N LEU A 4 -2.64 20.84 -19.49
CA LEU A 4 -2.92 19.41 -19.39
C LEU A 4 -2.52 18.64 -20.66
N LEU A 5 -2.68 19.26 -21.83
CA LEU A 5 -2.43 18.58 -23.12
C LEU A 5 -1.02 17.99 -23.24
N PRO A 6 0.07 18.68 -22.82
CA PRO A 6 1.43 18.12 -22.95
C PRO A 6 1.64 16.82 -22.17
N ILE A 7 0.90 16.64 -21.06
CA ILE A 7 1.02 15.45 -20.20
C ILE A 7 -0.17 14.49 -20.35
N TRP A 8 -1.16 14.82 -21.18
CA TRP A 8 -2.43 14.09 -21.24
C TRP A 8 -2.26 12.63 -21.68
N PHE A 9 -1.36 12.38 -22.62
CA PHE A 9 -1.08 11.03 -23.09
C PHE A 9 0.18 10.41 -22.51
N THR A 10 1.14 11.24 -22.09
CA THR A 10 2.46 10.77 -21.60
C THR A 10 2.43 10.45 -20.10
N LYS A 11 1.66 11.22 -19.29
CA LYS A 11 1.52 11.06 -17.83
C LYS A 11 0.04 11.01 -17.45
N ARG A 12 -0.68 10.05 -17.99
CA ARG A 12 -2.14 9.95 -17.96
C ARG A 12 -2.76 10.12 -16.57
N ASP A 13 -2.28 9.37 -15.57
CA ASP A 13 -2.83 9.39 -14.22
C ASP A 13 -2.53 10.72 -13.52
N THR A 14 -1.33 11.27 -13.75
CA THR A 14 -0.97 12.60 -13.27
C THR A 14 -1.89 13.66 -13.87
N ALA A 15 -2.10 13.64 -15.19
CA ALA A 15 -2.95 14.58 -15.88
C ALA A 15 -4.41 14.53 -15.40
N ARG A 16 -4.95 13.32 -15.18
CA ARG A 16 -6.29 13.11 -14.60
C ARG A 16 -6.38 13.67 -13.18
N SER A 17 -5.40 13.38 -12.34
CA SER A 17 -5.35 13.86 -10.94
C SER A 17 -5.24 15.37 -10.87
N VAL A 18 -4.40 16.00 -11.72
CA VAL A 18 -4.28 17.46 -11.81
C VAL A 18 -5.61 18.07 -12.24
N ARG A 19 -6.24 17.53 -13.29
CA ARG A 19 -7.57 18.01 -13.73
C ARG A 19 -8.62 17.92 -12.61
N GLN A 20 -8.65 16.79 -11.89
CA GLN A 20 -9.59 16.58 -10.79
C GLN A 20 -9.38 17.60 -9.66
N ARG A 21 -8.13 17.87 -9.30
CA ARG A 21 -7.78 18.87 -8.26
C ARG A 21 -8.17 20.28 -8.70
N ILE A 22 -7.86 20.67 -9.94
CA ILE A 22 -8.28 21.96 -10.51
C ILE A 22 -9.81 22.06 -10.46
N GLY A 23 -10.51 20.98 -10.85
CA GLY A 23 -11.97 20.94 -10.82
C GLY A 23 -12.55 21.09 -9.42
N ALA A 24 -11.92 20.50 -8.40
CA ALA A 24 -12.33 20.64 -7.00
C ALA A 24 -12.16 22.09 -6.50
N VAL A 25 -10.99 22.69 -6.75
CA VAL A 25 -10.72 24.09 -6.38
C VAL A 25 -11.68 25.04 -7.11
N ALA A 26 -11.90 24.83 -8.41
CA ALA A 26 -12.82 25.67 -9.17
C ALA A 26 -14.29 25.51 -8.70
N LYS A 27 -14.73 24.31 -8.34
CA LYS A 27 -16.04 24.08 -7.71
C LYS A 27 -16.19 24.86 -6.41
N TRP A 28 -15.18 24.83 -5.56
CA TRP A 28 -15.18 25.58 -4.33
C TRP A 28 -15.28 27.11 -4.63
N ALA A 29 -14.45 27.59 -5.56
CA ALA A 29 -14.46 29.01 -5.94
C ALA A 29 -15.82 29.49 -6.50
N VAL A 30 -16.53 28.66 -7.25
CA VAL A 30 -17.89 28.91 -7.70
C VAL A 30 -18.85 28.96 -6.51
N ALA A 31 -18.77 28.02 -5.59
CA ALA A 31 -19.64 28.01 -4.40
C ALA A 31 -19.42 29.20 -3.48
N GLN A 32 -18.23 29.80 -3.48
CA GLN A 32 -17.89 31.01 -2.72
C GLN A 32 -18.16 32.32 -3.51
N GLY A 33 -18.68 32.25 -4.72
CA GLY A 33 -18.95 33.40 -5.55
C GLY A 33 -17.70 34.05 -6.18
N HIS A 34 -16.53 33.45 -6.09
CA HIS A 34 -15.30 33.97 -6.67
C HIS A 34 -15.21 33.75 -8.19
N ARG A 35 -16.04 32.88 -8.76
CA ARG A 35 -16.11 32.57 -10.20
C ARG A 35 -17.53 32.25 -10.62
N PRO A 36 -17.90 32.54 -11.87
CA PRO A 36 -19.22 32.19 -12.41
C PRO A 36 -19.30 30.71 -12.85
N ASP A 37 -18.14 30.04 -13.17
CA ASP A 37 -18.12 28.73 -13.79
C ASP A 37 -16.92 27.87 -13.31
N ASN A 38 -17.00 26.58 -13.61
CA ASN A 38 -15.88 25.62 -13.37
C ASN A 38 -15.20 25.27 -14.71
N PRO A 39 -13.99 25.80 -15.00
CA PRO A 39 -13.28 25.57 -16.25
C PRO A 39 -12.77 24.13 -16.40
N ALA A 40 -12.74 23.33 -15.32
CA ALA A 40 -12.37 21.92 -15.33
C ALA A 40 -13.60 20.99 -15.17
N GLY A 41 -14.79 21.51 -15.44
CA GLY A 41 -16.05 20.77 -15.37
C GLY A 41 -16.30 19.83 -16.56
N ASN A 42 -17.58 19.49 -16.75
CA ASN A 42 -18.01 18.52 -17.77
C ASN A 42 -17.65 18.94 -19.19
N ALA A 43 -17.72 20.24 -19.51
CA ALA A 43 -17.35 20.74 -20.85
C ALA A 43 -15.89 20.44 -21.19
N LEU A 44 -14.95 20.66 -20.26
CA LEU A 44 -13.55 20.28 -20.45
C LEU A 44 -13.40 18.76 -20.57
N SER A 45 -14.17 17.99 -19.79
CA SER A 45 -14.13 16.53 -19.87
C SER A 45 -14.55 15.99 -21.23
N ALA A 46 -15.55 16.61 -21.85
CA ALA A 46 -16.02 16.26 -23.18
C ALA A 46 -15.06 16.72 -24.30
N ALA A 47 -14.36 17.83 -24.09
CA ALA A 47 -13.41 18.38 -25.04
C ALA A 47 -12.01 17.70 -25.02
N LEU A 48 -11.66 17.04 -23.92
CA LEU A 48 -10.39 16.33 -23.82
C LEU A 48 -10.48 14.99 -24.56
N PRO A 49 -9.45 14.64 -25.35
CA PRO A 49 -9.41 13.32 -26.02
C PRO A 49 -9.48 12.18 -25.01
N ASN A 50 -10.09 11.08 -25.41
CA ASN A 50 -10.08 9.87 -24.58
C ASN A 50 -8.64 9.41 -24.33
N ASN A 51 -8.21 9.43 -23.08
CA ASN A 51 -6.90 8.94 -22.66
C ASN A 51 -7.00 7.62 -21.86
N ALA A 52 -8.10 6.89 -22.01
CA ALA A 52 -8.22 5.55 -21.46
C ALA A 52 -7.16 4.66 -22.12
N GLY A 53 -6.14 4.33 -21.41
CA GLY A 53 -5.16 3.31 -21.79
C GLY A 53 -5.39 2.06 -20.96
N PRO A 54 -4.76 0.92 -21.33
CA PRO A 54 -4.78 -0.25 -20.48
C PRO A 54 -4.33 0.15 -19.06
N ARG A 55 -5.08 -0.31 -18.04
CA ARG A 55 -4.64 -0.18 -16.67
C ARG A 55 -3.31 -0.92 -16.56
N ARG A 56 -2.23 -0.19 -16.28
CA ARG A 56 -0.97 -0.84 -15.95
C ARG A 56 -1.15 -1.45 -14.57
N HIS A 57 -1.08 -2.76 -14.49
CA HIS A 57 -0.91 -3.43 -13.21
C HIS A 57 0.37 -2.90 -12.54
N GLN A 58 0.37 -2.82 -11.22
CA GLN A 58 1.61 -2.54 -10.49
C GLN A 58 2.61 -3.64 -10.85
N ARG A 59 3.84 -3.26 -11.13
CA ARG A 59 4.91 -4.22 -11.44
C ARG A 59 5.14 -5.08 -10.19
N ALA A 60 4.76 -6.34 -10.28
CA ALA A 60 4.83 -7.33 -9.23
C ALA A 60 5.84 -8.42 -9.60
N LEU A 61 6.44 -9.06 -8.62
CA LEU A 61 7.13 -10.33 -8.83
C LEU A 61 6.09 -11.45 -8.91
N PRO A 62 6.32 -12.49 -9.73
CA PRO A 62 5.62 -13.76 -9.57
C PRO A 62 5.72 -14.22 -8.12
N HIS A 63 4.63 -14.71 -7.55
CA HIS A 63 4.63 -15.09 -6.14
C HIS A 63 5.72 -16.11 -5.78
N ALA A 64 6.04 -17.03 -6.71
CA ALA A 64 7.08 -18.03 -6.54
C ALA A 64 8.51 -17.45 -6.39
N GLU A 65 8.72 -16.20 -6.82
CA GLU A 65 10.02 -15.52 -6.74
C GLU A 65 10.17 -14.65 -5.49
N VAL A 66 9.08 -14.44 -4.74
CA VAL A 66 9.08 -13.49 -3.60
C VAL A 66 10.03 -13.91 -2.49
N GLY A 67 10.06 -15.21 -2.12
CA GLY A 67 10.95 -15.72 -1.09
C GLY A 67 12.43 -15.53 -1.46
N ALA A 68 12.82 -15.91 -2.68
CA ALA A 68 14.16 -15.70 -3.18
C ALA A 68 14.56 -14.22 -3.23
N ALA A 69 13.63 -13.34 -3.60
CA ALA A 69 13.88 -11.90 -3.60
C ALA A 69 14.09 -11.36 -2.18
N LEU A 70 13.30 -11.81 -1.19
CA LEU A 70 13.50 -11.43 0.21
C LEU A 70 14.84 -11.91 0.75
N ALA A 71 15.26 -13.13 0.45
CA ALA A 71 16.58 -13.63 0.84
C ALA A 71 17.69 -12.74 0.28
N ARG A 72 17.64 -12.40 -1.00
CA ARG A 72 18.61 -11.49 -1.64
C ARG A 72 18.58 -10.09 -1.04
N VAL A 73 17.41 -9.57 -0.67
CA VAL A 73 17.29 -8.25 0.00
C VAL A 73 18.00 -8.26 1.35
N ARG A 74 17.89 -9.35 2.12
CA ARG A 74 18.57 -9.49 3.42
C ARG A 74 20.10 -9.50 3.29
N ASP A 75 20.62 -9.98 2.15
CA ASP A 75 22.07 -10.04 1.85
C ASP A 75 22.63 -8.74 1.27
N LEU A 76 21.79 -7.72 0.97
CA LEU A 76 22.24 -6.43 0.46
C LEU A 76 23.01 -5.64 1.54
N ASP A 77 24.08 -4.99 1.13
CA ASP A 77 24.76 -3.98 1.96
C ASP A 77 23.90 -2.69 2.02
N ALA A 78 22.80 -2.79 2.72
CA ALA A 78 21.80 -1.73 2.83
C ALA A 78 21.44 -1.46 4.30
N PHE A 79 20.88 -0.29 4.56
CA PHE A 79 20.46 0.06 5.90
C PHE A 79 19.37 -0.90 6.41
N ALA A 80 19.64 -1.56 7.53
CA ALA A 80 18.78 -2.60 8.11
C ALA A 80 17.31 -2.14 8.28
N GLY A 81 17.08 -0.89 8.68
CA GLY A 81 15.71 -0.36 8.81
C GLY A 81 14.92 -0.36 7.49
N THR A 82 15.57 -0.22 6.33
CA THR A 82 14.88 -0.30 5.04
C THR A 82 14.65 -1.74 4.62
N VAL A 83 15.60 -2.63 4.89
CA VAL A 83 15.50 -4.07 4.64
C VAL A 83 14.33 -4.66 5.46
N LEU A 84 14.32 -4.40 6.77
CA LEU A 84 13.26 -4.84 7.69
C LEU A 84 11.89 -4.26 7.30
N ALA A 85 11.83 -2.99 6.88
CA ALA A 85 10.58 -2.38 6.42
C ALA A 85 10.02 -3.08 5.17
N LEU A 86 10.87 -3.45 4.20
CA LEU A 86 10.44 -4.16 3.01
C LEU A 86 9.97 -5.59 3.33
N GLU A 87 10.73 -6.31 4.16
CA GLU A 87 10.33 -7.63 4.61
C GLU A 87 9.00 -7.61 5.36
N PHE A 88 8.85 -6.67 6.29
CA PHE A 88 7.62 -6.48 7.06
C PHE A 88 6.42 -6.15 6.15
N LEU A 89 6.63 -5.33 5.11
CA LEU A 89 5.62 -5.02 4.10
C LEU A 89 5.14 -6.29 3.38
N VAL A 90 6.06 -7.15 2.97
CA VAL A 90 5.73 -8.40 2.27
C VAL A 90 4.95 -9.34 3.17
N LEU A 91 5.43 -9.55 4.40
CA LEU A 91 4.80 -10.45 5.38
C LEU A 91 3.39 -9.99 5.78
N THR A 92 3.17 -8.69 5.95
CA THR A 92 1.90 -8.12 6.40
C THR A 92 0.97 -7.73 5.26
N THR A 93 1.45 -7.74 4.02
CA THR A 93 0.75 -7.24 2.83
C THR A 93 0.25 -5.79 2.95
N ALA A 94 0.78 -5.03 3.91
CA ALA A 94 0.41 -3.65 4.18
C ALA A 94 0.87 -2.70 3.04
N ARG A 95 0.28 -1.52 2.98
CA ARG A 95 0.73 -0.50 2.01
C ARG A 95 2.05 0.12 2.44
N SER A 96 2.90 0.46 1.49
CA SER A 96 4.22 1.05 1.79
C SER A 96 4.13 2.32 2.65
N GLY A 97 3.06 3.10 2.52
CA GLY A 97 2.80 4.26 3.35
C GLY A 97 2.47 3.89 4.80
N GLU A 98 1.76 2.78 5.00
CA GLU A 98 1.41 2.26 6.32
C GLU A 98 2.66 1.80 7.07
N VAL A 99 3.50 0.98 6.43
CA VAL A 99 4.76 0.48 7.01
C VAL A 99 5.74 1.61 7.33
N ARG A 100 5.93 2.56 6.41
CA ARG A 100 6.86 3.68 6.61
C ARG A 100 6.49 4.59 7.78
N ASN A 101 5.21 4.70 8.07
CA ASN A 101 4.68 5.53 9.15
C ASN A 101 4.19 4.69 10.33
N ALA A 102 4.56 3.42 10.42
CA ALA A 102 4.22 2.55 11.55
C ALA A 102 4.86 3.10 12.84
N CYS A 103 4.06 3.25 13.88
CA CYS A 103 4.48 3.70 15.21
C CYS A 103 4.30 2.55 16.21
N TRP A 104 5.16 2.52 17.23
CA TRP A 104 5.15 1.43 18.21
C TRP A 104 3.83 1.30 18.97
N GLU A 105 3.12 2.39 19.17
CA GLU A 105 1.83 2.45 19.85
C GLU A 105 0.70 1.69 19.11
N GLU A 106 0.92 1.36 17.84
CA GLU A 106 -0.03 0.62 17.01
C GLU A 106 0.05 -0.91 17.20
N PHE A 107 1.07 -1.39 17.92
CA PHE A 107 1.39 -2.80 18.04
C PHE A 107 1.03 -3.38 19.40
N ASP A 108 0.07 -4.31 19.42
CA ASP A 108 -0.11 -5.26 20.51
C ASP A 108 0.73 -6.51 20.21
N LEU A 109 1.90 -6.59 20.83
CA LEU A 109 2.84 -7.68 20.59
C LEU A 109 2.43 -8.97 21.30
N GLU A 110 1.71 -8.88 22.44
CA GLU A 110 1.19 -10.05 23.14
C GLU A 110 0.02 -10.67 22.40
N GLY A 111 -0.93 -9.85 21.94
CA GLY A 111 -2.04 -10.26 21.08
C GLY A 111 -1.64 -10.57 19.64
N ALA A 112 -0.37 -10.27 19.27
CA ALA A 112 0.15 -10.39 17.90
C ALA A 112 -0.74 -9.68 16.87
N VAL A 113 -1.03 -8.40 17.11
CA VAL A 113 -1.89 -7.56 16.27
C VAL A 113 -1.24 -6.21 16.00
N TRP A 114 -1.29 -5.78 14.76
CA TRP A 114 -1.03 -4.40 14.35
C TRP A 114 -2.35 -3.71 14.02
N THR A 115 -2.67 -2.64 14.70
CA THR A 115 -3.92 -1.90 14.55
C THR A 115 -3.69 -0.52 13.95
N PHE A 116 -4.29 -0.27 12.81
CA PHE A 116 -4.31 1.05 12.19
C PHE A 116 -5.50 1.84 12.72
N PRO A 117 -5.28 2.99 13.36
CA PRO A 117 -6.38 3.84 13.80
C PRO A 117 -7.14 4.42 12.61
N ALA A 118 -8.44 4.64 12.78
CA ALA A 118 -9.35 5.09 11.72
C ALA A 118 -8.90 6.40 11.05
N GLU A 119 -8.22 7.26 11.80
CA GLU A 119 -7.71 8.56 11.33
C GLU A 119 -6.66 8.40 10.23
N ARG A 120 -5.87 7.34 10.29
CA ARG A 120 -4.84 7.03 9.29
C ARG A 120 -5.38 6.29 8.07
N MET A 121 -6.58 5.70 8.18
CA MET A 121 -7.17 4.89 7.12
C MET A 121 -8.02 5.72 6.16
N ASN A 122 -7.87 5.44 4.85
CA ASN A 122 -8.69 6.09 3.83
C ASN A 122 -10.19 5.77 4.01
N ALA A 123 -10.50 4.56 4.47
CA ALA A 123 -11.86 4.11 4.72
C ALA A 123 -12.45 4.66 6.03
N LYS A 124 -11.69 5.43 6.82
CA LYS A 124 -12.10 5.98 8.12
C LYS A 124 -12.64 4.91 9.08
N ARG A 125 -12.09 3.71 9.01
CA ARG A 125 -12.37 2.61 9.94
C ARG A 125 -11.04 1.98 10.36
N GLU A 126 -11.01 1.47 11.57
CA GLU A 126 -9.89 0.70 12.09
C GLU A 126 -9.63 -0.54 11.20
N HIS A 127 -8.36 -0.86 11.00
CA HIS A 127 -7.95 -2.08 10.34
C HIS A 127 -6.90 -2.81 11.18
N ARG A 128 -7.14 -4.11 11.42
CA ARG A 128 -6.24 -4.96 12.19
C ARG A 128 -5.52 -5.93 11.27
N VAL A 129 -4.22 -6.05 11.44
CA VAL A 129 -3.35 -6.98 10.72
C VAL A 129 -2.79 -7.99 11.71
N PRO A 130 -2.97 -9.30 11.51
CA PRO A 130 -2.37 -10.32 12.36
C PRO A 130 -0.86 -10.33 12.15
N LEU A 131 -0.10 -10.34 13.24
CA LEU A 131 1.34 -10.46 13.22
C LEU A 131 1.74 -11.92 13.38
N LEU A 132 2.55 -12.39 12.46
CA LEU A 132 3.03 -13.77 12.42
C LEU A 132 4.41 -13.87 13.07
N PRO A 133 4.88 -15.06 13.47
CA PRO A 133 6.15 -15.19 14.17
C PRO A 133 7.32 -14.48 13.50
N ARG A 134 7.44 -14.55 12.16
CA ARG A 134 8.50 -13.84 11.44
C ARG A 134 8.30 -12.32 11.46
N ALA A 135 7.07 -11.83 11.35
CA ALA A 135 6.78 -10.39 11.47
C ALA A 135 7.11 -9.85 12.88
N LEU A 136 6.81 -10.63 13.92
CA LEU A 136 7.22 -10.30 15.29
C LEU A 136 8.74 -10.28 15.46
N ALA A 137 9.44 -11.24 14.85
CA ALA A 137 10.91 -11.26 14.85
C ALA A 137 11.49 -10.02 14.14
N VAL A 138 10.91 -9.60 13.01
CA VAL A 138 11.30 -8.36 12.32
C VAL A 138 11.09 -7.14 13.22
N LEU A 139 10.00 -7.08 13.99
CA LEU A 139 9.78 -6.00 14.95
C LEU A 139 10.80 -6.02 16.09
N ASP A 140 11.20 -7.20 16.59
CA ASP A 140 12.26 -7.32 17.60
C ASP A 140 13.62 -6.87 17.05
N GLU A 141 13.94 -7.23 15.81
CA GLU A 141 15.13 -6.71 15.13
C GLU A 141 15.06 -5.18 14.96
N ALA A 142 13.88 -4.63 14.61
CA ALA A 142 13.69 -3.19 14.45
C ALA A 142 13.88 -2.40 15.76
N ARG A 143 13.60 -3.00 16.93
CA ARG A 143 13.87 -2.38 18.24
C ARG A 143 15.35 -2.11 18.50
N ARG A 144 16.24 -2.81 17.82
CA ARG A 144 17.69 -2.66 17.93
C ARG A 144 18.25 -1.58 17.02
N LEU A 145 17.42 -1.02 16.14
CA LEU A 145 17.80 0.08 15.27
C LEU A 145 18.05 1.37 16.10
N PRO A 146 18.87 2.30 15.58
CA PRO A 146 19.01 3.60 16.19
C PRO A 146 17.62 4.25 16.42
N PRO A 147 17.39 4.90 17.57
CA PRO A 147 16.11 5.48 17.88
C PRO A 147 15.74 6.55 16.84
N GLY A 148 14.52 6.47 16.35
CA GLY A 148 13.96 7.40 15.37
C GLY A 148 12.86 8.27 15.94
N ALA A 149 12.18 9.04 15.10
CA ALA A 149 11.09 9.95 15.45
C ALA A 149 9.76 9.20 15.75
N GLY A 150 9.81 8.15 16.60
CA GLY A 150 8.63 7.34 16.98
C GLY A 150 8.23 6.26 15.98
N THR A 151 8.86 6.21 14.80
CA THR A 151 8.56 5.18 13.79
C THR A 151 9.34 3.88 14.05
N VAL A 152 8.72 2.75 13.70
CA VAL A 152 9.30 1.41 13.86
C VAL A 152 10.51 1.20 12.96
N PHE A 153 10.46 1.73 11.73
CA PHE A 153 11.51 1.58 10.73
C PHE A 153 12.10 2.96 10.37
N PRO A 154 12.99 3.53 11.21
CA PRO A 154 13.60 4.83 10.91
C PRO A 154 14.61 4.74 9.75
N THR A 155 15.05 5.88 9.24
CA THR A 155 16.24 6.00 8.40
C THR A 155 17.51 6.02 9.25
N PRO A 156 18.72 5.95 8.66
CA PRO A 156 19.98 6.12 9.40
C PRO A 156 20.06 7.43 10.19
N THR A 157 19.33 8.45 9.77
CA THR A 157 19.26 9.76 10.44
C THR A 157 18.08 9.88 11.42
N GLY A 158 17.42 8.78 11.76
CA GLY A 158 16.27 8.75 12.69
C GLY A 158 14.98 9.33 12.13
N ARG A 159 14.90 9.62 10.83
CA ARG A 159 13.69 10.16 10.18
C ARG A 159 12.81 9.04 9.66
N THR A 160 11.55 9.37 9.35
CA THR A 160 10.64 8.47 8.64
C THR A 160 11.19 8.10 7.27
N GLN A 161 11.04 6.84 6.86
CA GLN A 161 11.42 6.32 5.56
C GLN A 161 10.73 7.08 4.42
N LEU A 162 11.47 7.45 3.38
CA LEU A 162 10.89 8.04 2.18
C LEU A 162 10.38 6.96 1.22
N HIS A 163 9.39 7.32 0.40
CA HIS A 163 8.77 6.40 -0.56
C HIS A 163 9.76 5.62 -1.44
N PRO A 164 10.85 6.20 -1.96
CA PRO A 164 11.73 5.48 -2.89
C PRO A 164 12.68 4.47 -2.23
N TYR A 165 12.87 4.47 -0.91
CA TYR A 165 13.92 3.63 -0.30
C TYR A 165 13.70 2.13 -0.49
N MET A 166 12.51 1.62 -0.18
CA MET A 166 12.19 0.22 -0.43
C MET A 166 12.21 -0.15 -1.92
N ALA A 167 11.82 0.80 -2.80
CA ALA A 167 11.88 0.58 -4.23
C ALA A 167 13.32 0.49 -4.75
N ARG A 168 14.27 1.22 -4.13
CA ARG A 168 15.70 1.11 -4.46
C ARG A 168 16.25 -0.29 -4.18
N LEU A 169 15.90 -0.89 -3.05
CA LEU A 169 16.34 -2.27 -2.74
C LEU A 169 15.92 -3.24 -3.85
N LEU A 170 14.68 -3.13 -4.33
CA LEU A 170 14.20 -3.97 -5.42
C LEU A 170 14.92 -3.69 -6.73
N HIS A 171 15.26 -2.44 -6.99
CA HIS A 171 16.03 -2.07 -8.18
C HIS A 171 17.47 -2.59 -8.12
N GLU A 172 18.08 -2.65 -6.94
CA GLU A 172 19.42 -3.26 -6.73
C GLU A 172 19.41 -4.78 -6.99
N LEU A 173 18.24 -5.41 -6.97
CA LEU A 173 18.06 -6.81 -7.35
C LEU A 173 17.82 -7.03 -8.85
N ASP A 174 17.93 -5.98 -9.68
CA ASP A 174 17.59 -6.03 -11.12
C ASP A 174 16.13 -6.42 -11.38
N THR A 175 15.20 -6.03 -10.49
CA THR A 175 13.79 -6.29 -10.68
C THR A 175 13.04 -5.00 -11.04
N ASP A 176 12.03 -5.14 -11.88
CA ASP A 176 11.09 -4.07 -12.18
C ASP A 176 9.97 -3.93 -11.13
N ALA A 177 9.96 -4.80 -10.12
CA ALA A 177 8.95 -4.81 -9.09
C ALA A 177 8.96 -3.53 -8.25
N VAL A 178 7.80 -3.21 -7.72
CA VAL A 178 7.64 -2.10 -6.77
C VAL A 178 7.05 -2.63 -5.46
N PRO A 179 7.29 -1.99 -4.31
CA PRO A 179 6.79 -2.48 -3.02
C PRO A 179 5.28 -2.75 -3.00
N HIS A 180 4.50 -1.93 -3.69
CA HIS A 180 3.05 -2.16 -3.81
C HIS A 180 2.70 -3.42 -4.64
N GLY A 181 3.58 -3.85 -5.52
CA GLY A 181 3.40 -5.04 -6.36
C GLY A 181 3.29 -6.34 -5.56
N PHE A 182 3.93 -6.43 -4.38
CA PHE A 182 3.82 -7.62 -3.53
C PHE A 182 2.40 -7.94 -3.07
N ARG A 183 1.52 -6.95 -3.04
CA ARG A 183 0.08 -7.18 -2.77
C ARG A 183 -0.59 -7.92 -3.93
N SER A 184 -0.13 -7.71 -5.16
CA SER A 184 -0.56 -8.51 -6.32
C SER A 184 0.02 -9.92 -6.23
N SER A 185 1.31 -10.07 -5.90
CA SER A 185 1.93 -11.38 -5.69
C SER A 185 1.19 -12.21 -4.63
N PHE A 186 0.85 -11.60 -3.48
CA PHE A 186 0.02 -12.24 -2.46
C PHE A 186 -1.36 -12.63 -3.00
N ARG A 187 -2.01 -11.74 -3.74
CA ARG A 187 -3.35 -11.98 -4.28
C ARG A 187 -3.36 -13.12 -5.30
N ASP A 188 -2.33 -13.18 -6.16
CA ASP A 188 -2.17 -14.24 -7.15
C ASP A 188 -1.87 -15.58 -6.45
N TRP A 189 -0.93 -15.61 -5.49
CA TRP A 189 -0.66 -16.77 -4.67
C TRP A 189 -1.92 -17.29 -3.95
N ALA A 190 -2.67 -16.40 -3.31
CA ALA A 190 -3.88 -16.80 -2.59
C ALA A 190 -4.93 -17.42 -3.52
N ALA A 191 -5.01 -16.95 -4.78
CA ALA A 191 -5.93 -17.48 -5.77
C ALA A 191 -5.45 -18.78 -6.41
N GLU A 192 -4.15 -19.00 -6.54
CA GLU A 192 -3.57 -20.14 -7.26
C GLU A 192 -3.18 -21.29 -6.33
N CYS A 193 -2.81 -20.96 -5.09
CA CYS A 193 -2.21 -21.92 -4.16
C CYS A 193 -3.06 -22.20 -2.91
N THR A 194 -4.23 -21.56 -2.74
CA THR A 194 -5.08 -21.75 -1.56
C THR A 194 -6.55 -21.84 -1.89
N ASP A 195 -7.32 -22.45 -0.98
CA ASP A 195 -8.79 -22.46 -1.02
C ASP A 195 -9.42 -21.28 -0.25
N ALA A 196 -8.63 -20.23 0.05
CA ALA A 196 -9.12 -19.10 0.83
C ALA A 196 -10.21 -18.34 0.07
N PRO A 197 -11.37 -18.08 0.68
CA PRO A 197 -12.42 -17.29 0.05
C PRO A 197 -11.89 -15.92 -0.37
N ARG A 198 -12.31 -15.48 -1.55
CA ARG A 198 -11.88 -14.17 -2.10
C ARG A 198 -12.05 -13.04 -1.09
N GLU A 199 -13.13 -13.05 -0.33
CA GLU A 199 -13.40 -12.00 0.67
C GLU A 199 -12.32 -11.93 1.77
N VAL A 200 -11.76 -13.08 2.20
CA VAL A 200 -10.67 -13.13 3.19
C VAL A 200 -9.43 -12.47 2.63
N CYS A 201 -9.11 -12.75 1.35
CA CYS A 201 -7.99 -12.14 0.65
C CYS A 201 -8.17 -10.62 0.50
N GLU A 202 -9.36 -10.15 0.10
CA GLU A 202 -9.65 -8.72 -0.05
C GLU A 202 -9.60 -7.99 1.30
N LEU A 203 -10.06 -8.62 2.38
CA LEU A 203 -9.96 -8.07 3.73
C LEU A 203 -8.52 -8.06 4.27
N ALA A 204 -7.70 -9.06 3.93
CA ALA A 204 -6.27 -9.05 4.26
C ALA A 204 -5.54 -7.88 3.59
N LEU A 205 -5.98 -7.52 2.39
CA LEU A 205 -5.46 -6.38 1.63
C LEU A 205 -6.13 -5.04 1.99
N ASP A 206 -7.06 -4.99 2.95
CA ASP A 206 -7.86 -3.79 3.24
C ASP A 206 -8.46 -3.18 1.96
N HIS A 207 -8.97 -4.03 1.09
CA HIS A 207 -9.73 -3.56 -0.06
C HIS A 207 -11.17 -3.28 0.34
N VAL A 208 -11.66 -2.12 -0.06
CA VAL A 208 -13.06 -1.74 0.16
C VAL A 208 -13.94 -2.59 -0.76
N ASN A 209 -14.92 -3.29 -0.18
CA ASN A 209 -15.93 -3.97 -1.00
C ASN A 209 -16.70 -2.91 -1.81
N PRO A 210 -16.73 -3.02 -3.15
CA PRO A 210 -17.48 -2.08 -3.99
C PRO A 210 -19.00 -2.17 -3.75
N ASP A 211 -19.50 -3.28 -3.27
CA ASP A 211 -20.90 -3.42 -2.86
C ASP A 211 -21.11 -2.83 -1.45
N ARG A 212 -21.69 -1.63 -1.44
CA ARG A 212 -21.99 -0.89 -0.20
C ARG A 212 -23.01 -1.61 0.67
N VAL A 213 -23.92 -2.36 0.07
CA VAL A 213 -24.96 -3.10 0.80
C VAL A 213 -24.33 -4.25 1.55
N GLU A 214 -23.56 -5.08 0.85
CA GLU A 214 -22.82 -6.19 1.48
C GLU A 214 -21.84 -5.69 2.55
N ALA A 215 -21.12 -4.58 2.29
CA ALA A 215 -20.21 -3.98 3.25
C ALA A 215 -20.91 -3.50 4.53
N ALA A 216 -22.16 -3.00 4.44
CA ALA A 216 -22.94 -2.52 5.58
C ALA A 216 -23.46 -3.67 6.48
N TYR A 217 -23.72 -4.85 5.90
CA TYR A 217 -24.17 -6.03 6.66
C TYR A 217 -23.03 -6.84 7.28
N ARG A 218 -21.79 -6.53 6.95
CA ARG A 218 -20.64 -7.26 7.49
C ARG A 218 -20.25 -6.75 8.87
N LEU A 219 -20.52 -7.54 9.90
CA LEU A 219 -20.16 -7.27 11.30
C LEU A 219 -18.75 -7.77 11.67
N SER A 220 -18.18 -8.72 10.91
CA SER A 220 -16.89 -9.34 11.20
C SER A 220 -15.83 -8.94 10.16
N ASP A 221 -14.62 -8.69 10.64
CA ASP A 221 -13.43 -8.48 9.79
C ASP A 221 -12.71 -9.78 9.41
N LEU A 222 -13.29 -10.93 9.77
CA LEU A 222 -12.74 -12.28 9.55
C LEU A 222 -11.30 -12.45 10.05
N PHE A 223 -10.94 -11.82 11.16
CA PHE A 223 -9.57 -11.68 11.64
C PHE A 223 -8.85 -13.03 11.75
N GLU A 224 -9.46 -14.06 12.37
CA GLU A 224 -8.82 -15.36 12.52
C GLU A 224 -8.64 -16.09 11.19
N ARG A 225 -9.58 -15.96 10.25
CA ARG A 225 -9.42 -16.52 8.90
C ARG A 225 -8.29 -15.82 8.14
N ARG A 226 -8.14 -14.51 8.31
CA ARG A 226 -7.00 -13.75 7.74
C ARG A 226 -5.69 -14.15 8.40
N ARG A 227 -5.68 -14.43 9.72
CA ARG A 227 -4.49 -14.92 10.43
C ARG A 227 -3.98 -16.23 9.82
N VAL A 228 -4.87 -17.18 9.56
CA VAL A 228 -4.50 -18.45 8.91
C VAL A 228 -3.90 -18.19 7.53
N LEU A 229 -4.60 -17.46 6.65
CA LEU A 229 -4.13 -17.18 5.30
C LEU A 229 -2.77 -16.45 5.28
N MET A 230 -2.58 -15.47 6.17
CA MET A 230 -1.33 -14.73 6.23
C MET A 230 -0.19 -15.56 6.83
N ASN A 231 -0.50 -16.53 7.73
CA ASN A 231 0.49 -17.48 8.21
C ASN A 231 0.99 -18.38 7.08
N ASP A 232 0.09 -18.89 6.25
CA ASP A 232 0.44 -19.70 5.09
C ASP A 232 1.28 -18.89 4.09
N TRP A 233 0.95 -17.61 3.87
CA TRP A 233 1.77 -16.72 3.06
C TRP A 233 3.16 -16.51 3.63
N ALA A 234 3.28 -16.22 4.93
CA ALA A 234 4.58 -16.02 5.56
C ALA A 234 5.46 -17.28 5.48
N ALA A 235 4.87 -18.47 5.65
CA ALA A 235 5.56 -19.73 5.48
C ALA A 235 5.98 -19.98 4.02
N TYR A 236 5.17 -19.55 3.06
CA TYR A 236 5.45 -19.69 1.63
C TYR A 236 6.62 -18.84 1.16
N VAL A 237 6.79 -17.64 1.73
CA VAL A 237 7.85 -16.68 1.32
C VAL A 237 9.08 -16.72 2.23
N ALA A 238 9.09 -17.56 3.27
CA ALA A 238 10.24 -17.74 4.16
C ALA A 238 11.38 -18.48 3.47
#